data_2ccd840db0970009a5da45231cb6a87f
#
_entry.id   2ccd840db0970009a5da45231cb6a87f
#
_cell.length_a   1.000
_cell.length_b   1.000
_cell.length_c   1.000
_cell.angle_alpha   90.00
_cell.angle_beta   90.00
_cell.angle_gamma   90.00
#
_symmetry.space_group_name_H-M   'P 1'
#
loop_
_entity.id
_entity.type
_entity.pdbx_description
1 polymer ?
#
loop_
_entity_poly.entity_id
_entity_poly.type
_entity_poly.pdbx_seq_one_letter_code
_entity_poly.pdbx_strand_id
1 'polypeptide(L)'
;HLNPDQGNKITISGIAGGIRVEASDVRRLVAGYGWYLKNIAKVHFSWNGNRITLPSPLPVPASPVTVESPWNIVFAYNYCTLSYTAAFWDWNRWQREIDFLALNGFTHALVTAGLEKTWEDFLTGLGYPREKALRFIPNPAFAAWWNMGNLEGHGGPLSQQQINKMAQMGRRIVSRMEQLGMTPVLQGYVGFVPS
;
A
#
# COMPACT_ATOMS: atom_id res chain seq x y z
N HIS A 1 -6.39 20.09 -7.69
CA HIS A 1 -5.48 21.05 -8.34
C HIS A 1 -4.08 20.91 -7.75
N LEU A 2 -3.08 20.64 -8.60
CA LEU A 2 -1.68 20.59 -8.18
C LEU A 2 -1.09 22.00 -8.17
N ASN A 3 -0.51 22.38 -7.02
CA ASN A 3 0.16 23.66 -6.82
C ASN A 3 1.43 23.43 -5.96
N PRO A 4 2.62 23.39 -6.57
CA PRO A 4 3.88 23.13 -5.87
C PRO A 4 4.16 24.10 -4.71
N ASP A 5 3.64 25.33 -4.77
CA ASP A 5 3.86 26.35 -3.75
C ASP A 5 3.09 26.10 -2.43
N GLN A 6 2.17 25.10 -2.41
CA GLN A 6 1.46 24.69 -1.20
C GLN A 6 2.38 24.02 -0.16
N GLY A 7 3.52 23.47 -0.59
CA GLY A 7 4.40 22.75 0.33
C GLY A 7 3.72 21.54 0.98
N ASN A 8 3.65 21.52 2.32
CA ASN A 8 2.96 20.46 3.09
C ASN A 8 1.48 20.79 3.41
N LYS A 9 0.96 21.90 2.90
CA LYS A 9 -0.43 22.31 3.10
C LYS A 9 -1.37 21.72 2.06
N ILE A 10 -2.61 21.53 2.50
CA ILE A 10 -3.73 21.11 1.66
C ILE A 10 -4.84 22.12 1.88
N THR A 11 -5.31 22.75 0.80
CA THR A 11 -6.41 23.70 0.88
C THR A 11 -7.67 23.14 0.24
N ILE A 12 -8.78 23.18 0.95
CA ILE A 12 -10.09 22.71 0.50
C ILE A 12 -11.04 23.91 0.44
N SER A 13 -11.60 24.16 -0.72
CA SER A 13 -12.52 25.29 -0.96
C SER A 13 -13.76 24.88 -1.73
N GLY A 14 -14.84 25.63 -1.56
CA GLY A 14 -16.03 25.51 -2.40
C GLY A 14 -15.80 26.15 -3.76
N ILE A 15 -16.36 25.52 -4.80
CA ILE A 15 -16.46 26.07 -6.15
C ILE A 15 -17.87 25.87 -6.66
N ALA A 16 -18.23 26.49 -7.79
CA ALA A 16 -19.54 26.28 -8.41
C ALA A 16 -19.74 24.80 -8.71
N GLY A 17 -20.74 24.18 -8.07
CA GLY A 17 -21.09 22.77 -8.28
C GLY A 17 -20.22 21.74 -7.55
N GLY A 18 -19.31 22.14 -6.66
CA GLY A 18 -18.48 21.16 -5.97
C GLY A 18 -17.40 21.74 -5.07
N ILE A 19 -16.32 20.98 -4.92
CA ILE A 19 -15.15 21.36 -4.12
C ILE A 19 -13.88 21.38 -4.97
N ARG A 20 -12.92 22.17 -4.54
CA ARG A 20 -11.54 22.11 -5.00
C ARG A 20 -10.65 21.67 -3.84
N VAL A 21 -9.83 20.64 -4.08
CA VAL A 21 -8.70 20.30 -3.23
C VAL A 21 -7.43 20.76 -3.94
N GLU A 22 -6.60 21.51 -3.26
CA GLU A 22 -5.33 22.04 -3.77
C GLU A 22 -4.18 21.56 -2.88
N ALA A 23 -3.14 21.02 -3.49
CA ALA A 23 -1.97 20.49 -2.79
C ALA A 23 -0.75 20.43 -3.72
N SER A 24 0.45 20.26 -3.16
CA SER A 24 1.71 20.24 -3.90
C SER A 24 1.92 18.98 -4.73
N ASP A 25 1.32 17.85 -4.35
CA ASP A 25 1.50 16.56 -5.00
C ASP A 25 0.24 15.69 -4.94
N VAL A 26 0.23 14.60 -5.70
CA VAL A 26 -0.90 13.67 -5.80
C VAL A 26 -1.23 13.04 -4.45
N ARG A 27 -0.23 12.67 -3.66
CA ARG A 27 -0.40 12.07 -2.34
C ARG A 27 -1.21 12.98 -1.42
N ARG A 28 -0.83 14.26 -1.37
CA ARG A 28 -1.54 15.26 -0.56
C ARG A 28 -2.93 15.57 -1.10
N LEU A 29 -3.13 15.55 -2.44
CA LEU A 29 -4.46 15.67 -3.02
C LEU A 29 -5.39 14.56 -2.55
N VAL A 30 -4.94 13.31 -2.57
CA VAL A 30 -5.73 12.15 -2.15
C VAL A 30 -6.03 12.22 -0.66
N ALA A 31 -5.04 12.55 0.18
CA ALA A 31 -5.23 12.75 1.62
C ALA A 31 -6.22 13.87 1.92
N GLY A 32 -6.14 14.99 1.19
CA GLY A 32 -7.07 16.12 1.31
C GLY A 32 -8.50 15.76 0.93
N TYR A 33 -8.66 14.95 -0.11
CA TYR A 33 -9.98 14.41 -0.47
C TYR A 33 -10.52 13.50 0.63
N GLY A 34 -9.68 12.61 1.18
CA GLY A 34 -10.05 11.78 2.33
C GLY A 34 -10.45 12.60 3.56
N TRP A 35 -9.72 13.68 3.83
CA TRP A 35 -10.04 14.63 4.89
C TRP A 35 -11.40 15.30 4.67
N TYR A 36 -11.65 15.77 3.45
CA TYR A 36 -12.96 16.34 3.06
C TYR A 36 -14.11 15.37 3.29
N LEU A 37 -13.95 14.12 2.81
CA LEU A 37 -14.96 13.07 2.97
C LEU A 37 -15.34 12.87 4.43
N LYS A 38 -14.37 12.79 5.32
CA LYS A 38 -14.59 12.57 6.77
C LYS A 38 -15.13 13.79 7.47
N ASN A 39 -14.52 14.95 7.25
CA ASN A 39 -14.72 16.13 8.11
C ASN A 39 -15.82 17.06 7.60
N ILE A 40 -16.07 17.11 6.30
CA ILE A 40 -17.09 17.97 5.69
C ILE A 40 -18.28 17.15 5.19
N ALA A 41 -18.04 16.17 4.33
CA ALA A 41 -19.11 15.32 3.78
C ALA A 41 -19.66 14.30 4.79
N LYS A 42 -19.00 14.09 5.93
CA LYS A 42 -19.40 13.17 7.00
C LYS A 42 -19.58 11.72 6.52
N VAL A 43 -18.77 11.33 5.56
CA VAL A 43 -18.68 9.95 5.06
C VAL A 43 -17.79 9.14 5.99
N HIS A 44 -18.19 7.92 6.29
CA HIS A 44 -17.38 6.99 7.06
C HIS A 44 -16.82 5.88 6.15
N PHE A 45 -15.53 5.67 6.23
CA PHE A 45 -14.85 4.52 5.63
C PHE A 45 -13.78 4.00 6.60
N SER A 46 -13.79 2.70 6.81
CA SER A 46 -12.88 2.02 7.72
C SER A 46 -12.65 0.56 7.29
N TRP A 47 -11.75 -0.13 7.97
CA TRP A 47 -11.54 -1.58 7.74
C TRP A 47 -12.79 -2.40 8.03
N ASN A 48 -13.57 -2.02 9.04
CA ASN A 48 -14.72 -2.79 9.51
C ASN A 48 -16.00 -2.48 8.74
N GLY A 49 -16.02 -1.45 7.94
CA GLY A 49 -17.18 -1.10 7.12
C GLY A 49 -17.15 0.31 6.58
N ASN A 50 -17.99 0.54 5.60
CA ASN A 50 -18.12 1.82 4.93
C ASN A 50 -19.56 2.29 4.99
N ARG A 51 -19.75 3.59 5.28
CA ARG A 51 -21.01 4.31 5.05
C ARG A 51 -20.71 5.45 4.08
N ILE A 52 -20.66 5.12 2.79
CA ILE A 52 -20.30 6.04 1.72
C ILE A 52 -21.60 6.48 1.01
N THR A 53 -22.41 7.30 1.68
CA THR A 53 -23.54 7.99 1.06
C THR A 53 -23.18 9.45 0.99
N LEU A 54 -22.84 9.94 -0.19
CA LEU A 54 -22.54 11.34 -0.40
C LEU A 54 -23.83 12.16 -0.38
N PRO A 55 -23.87 13.27 0.36
CA PRO A 55 -24.99 14.21 0.28
C PRO A 55 -25.13 14.82 -1.13
N SER A 56 -26.35 15.15 -1.52
CA SER A 56 -26.63 15.88 -2.74
C SER A 56 -27.45 17.12 -2.41
N PRO A 57 -26.96 18.34 -2.66
CA PRO A 57 -25.64 18.67 -3.22
C PRO A 57 -24.48 18.32 -2.27
N LEU A 58 -23.25 18.22 -2.82
CA LEU A 58 -22.06 18.03 -2.00
C LEU A 58 -21.88 19.22 -1.05
N PRO A 59 -21.63 18.99 0.26
CA PRO A 59 -21.39 20.06 1.20
C PRO A 59 -20.08 20.77 0.88
N VAL A 60 -20.13 22.10 0.89
CA VAL A 60 -18.95 22.94 0.65
C VAL A 60 -18.58 23.68 1.94
N PRO A 61 -17.29 23.91 2.22
CA PRO A 61 -16.88 24.72 3.35
C PRO A 61 -17.28 26.20 3.14
N ALA A 62 -17.74 26.86 4.20
CA ALA A 62 -18.15 28.29 4.15
C ALA A 62 -16.98 29.24 3.82
N SER A 63 -15.75 28.81 4.15
CA SER A 63 -14.49 29.47 3.79
C SER A 63 -13.44 28.41 3.50
N PRO A 64 -12.36 28.73 2.76
CA PRO A 64 -11.28 27.77 2.53
C PRO A 64 -10.71 27.21 3.84
N VAL A 65 -10.56 25.88 3.91
CA VAL A 65 -9.98 25.18 5.04
C VAL A 65 -8.58 24.72 4.65
N THR A 66 -7.59 25.09 5.46
CA THR A 66 -6.21 24.61 5.28
C THR A 66 -5.89 23.54 6.32
N VAL A 67 -5.38 22.40 5.84
CA VAL A 67 -4.90 21.29 6.65
C VAL A 67 -3.42 21.12 6.39
N GLU A 68 -2.65 20.87 7.42
CA GLU A 68 -1.21 20.64 7.32
C GLU A 68 -0.85 19.32 8.02
N SER A 69 -0.03 18.52 7.36
CA SER A 69 0.54 17.34 7.99
C SER A 69 1.96 17.67 8.50
N PRO A 70 2.25 17.49 9.79
CA PRO A 70 3.59 17.70 10.32
C PRO A 70 4.57 16.60 9.89
N TRP A 71 4.07 15.51 9.33
CA TRP A 71 4.87 14.32 9.01
C TRP A 71 5.11 14.19 7.51
N ASN A 72 6.37 14.00 7.14
CA ASN A 72 6.75 13.67 5.76
C ASN A 72 6.60 12.17 5.47
N ILE A 73 6.75 11.34 6.50
CA ILE A 73 6.63 9.88 6.40
C ILE A 73 5.56 9.43 7.39
N VAL A 74 4.51 8.81 6.85
CA VAL A 74 3.49 8.06 7.58
C VAL A 74 3.49 6.66 7.01
N PHE A 75 3.99 5.70 7.79
CA PHE A 75 4.33 4.36 7.33
C PHE A 75 3.27 3.34 7.74
N ALA A 76 2.89 2.47 6.82
CA ALA A 76 1.97 1.37 7.06
C ALA A 76 2.67 0.02 6.97
N TYR A 77 2.20 -0.90 7.80
CA TYR A 77 2.56 -2.31 7.87
C TYR A 77 3.90 -2.62 8.52
N ASN A 78 3.95 -3.84 8.97
CA ASN A 78 5.14 -4.61 9.31
C ASN A 78 5.02 -5.99 8.68
N TYR A 79 6.05 -6.82 8.80
CA TYR A 79 6.05 -8.17 8.24
C TYR A 79 4.90 -9.03 8.75
N CYS A 80 4.59 -8.93 10.06
CA CYS A 80 3.53 -9.73 10.68
C CYS A 80 2.16 -9.41 10.08
N THR A 81 1.82 -8.15 9.86
CA THR A 81 0.55 -7.75 9.22
C THR A 81 0.38 -8.42 7.86
N LEU A 82 1.44 -8.48 7.06
CA LEU A 82 1.40 -9.05 5.72
C LEU A 82 1.14 -10.57 5.75
N SER A 83 1.72 -11.30 6.71
CA SER A 83 1.48 -12.74 6.85
C SER A 83 0.20 -13.09 7.61
N TYR A 84 -0.10 -12.42 8.73
CA TYR A 84 -1.29 -12.75 9.54
C TYR A 84 -2.59 -12.28 8.92
N THR A 85 -2.58 -11.16 8.21
CA THR A 85 -3.80 -10.53 7.70
C THR A 85 -3.90 -10.58 6.18
N ALA A 86 -2.82 -10.29 5.47
CA ALA A 86 -2.85 -10.04 4.02
C ALA A 86 -2.35 -11.20 3.16
N ALA A 87 -1.92 -12.32 3.75
CA ALA A 87 -1.26 -13.43 3.06
C ALA A 87 -2.02 -13.96 1.83
N PHE A 88 -3.36 -13.92 1.90
CA PHE A 88 -4.24 -14.49 0.86
C PHE A 88 -5.22 -13.45 0.28
N TRP A 89 -4.93 -12.16 0.44
CA TRP A 89 -5.77 -11.13 -0.15
C TRP A 89 -5.73 -11.19 -1.68
N ASP A 90 -6.90 -11.09 -2.27
CA ASP A 90 -7.06 -10.88 -3.70
C ASP A 90 -6.81 -9.42 -4.08
N TRP A 91 -6.87 -9.13 -5.38
CA TRP A 91 -6.66 -7.77 -5.86
C TRP A 91 -7.70 -6.77 -5.34
N ASN A 92 -8.96 -7.15 -5.25
CA ASN A 92 -10.02 -6.25 -4.81
C ASN A 92 -9.77 -5.81 -3.36
N ARG A 93 -9.32 -6.74 -2.51
CA ARG A 93 -8.97 -6.42 -1.13
C ARG A 93 -7.71 -5.57 -1.04
N TRP A 94 -6.67 -5.86 -1.83
CA TRP A 94 -5.47 -5.04 -1.90
C TRP A 94 -5.75 -3.63 -2.40
N GLN A 95 -6.51 -3.47 -3.48
CA GLN A 95 -6.86 -2.16 -4.02
C GLN A 95 -7.61 -1.32 -2.99
N ARG A 96 -8.62 -1.91 -2.33
CA ARG A 96 -9.37 -1.24 -1.26
C ARG A 96 -8.46 -0.79 -0.13
N GLU A 97 -7.50 -1.61 0.24
CA GLU A 97 -6.56 -1.31 1.32
C GLU A 97 -5.64 -0.14 0.96
N ILE A 98 -5.06 -0.16 -0.24
CA ILE A 98 -4.17 0.91 -0.71
C ILE A 98 -4.95 2.22 -0.81
N ASP A 99 -6.16 2.20 -1.35
CA ASP A 99 -7.03 3.37 -1.44
C ASP A 99 -7.39 3.92 -0.04
N PHE A 100 -7.66 3.01 0.91
CA PHE A 100 -7.91 3.38 2.31
C PHE A 100 -6.68 4.06 2.93
N LEU A 101 -5.49 3.51 2.76
CA LEU A 101 -4.26 4.09 3.27
C LEU A 101 -4.01 5.49 2.69
N ALA A 102 -4.11 5.63 1.37
CA ALA A 102 -3.92 6.90 0.69
C ALA A 102 -4.91 7.99 1.16
N LEU A 103 -6.20 7.65 1.26
CA LEU A 103 -7.24 8.55 1.77
C LEU A 103 -7.05 8.95 3.25
N ASN A 104 -6.32 8.13 4.01
CA ASN A 104 -5.96 8.41 5.40
C ASN A 104 -4.59 9.09 5.56
N GLY A 105 -3.93 9.47 4.46
CA GLY A 105 -2.68 10.22 4.48
C GLY A 105 -1.43 9.38 4.72
N PHE A 106 -1.50 8.05 4.59
CA PHE A 106 -0.31 7.23 4.58
C PHE A 106 0.53 7.52 3.34
N THR A 107 1.83 7.58 3.53
CA THR A 107 2.79 7.97 2.49
C THR A 107 3.65 6.82 2.01
N HIS A 108 3.88 5.85 2.89
CA HIS A 108 4.73 4.69 2.66
C HIS A 108 4.03 3.43 3.15
N ALA A 109 4.25 2.31 2.47
CA ALA A 109 3.82 1.01 2.98
C ALA A 109 4.82 -0.07 2.60
N LEU A 110 5.03 -1.03 3.53
CA LEU A 110 5.85 -2.21 3.26
C LEU A 110 5.14 -3.11 2.24
N VAL A 111 5.86 -3.50 1.21
CA VAL A 111 5.37 -4.44 0.17
C VAL A 111 6.31 -5.63 0.13
N THR A 112 5.82 -6.79 0.55
CA THR A 112 6.55 -8.06 0.45
C THR A 112 5.95 -9.00 -0.60
N ALA A 113 4.72 -8.77 -1.04
CA ALA A 113 4.07 -9.55 -2.08
C ALA A 113 4.87 -9.48 -3.39
N GLY A 114 5.30 -10.64 -3.90
CA GLY A 114 6.09 -10.75 -5.12
C GLY A 114 7.60 -10.85 -4.90
N LEU A 115 8.09 -10.67 -3.67
CA LEU A 115 9.49 -10.89 -3.33
C LEU A 115 9.91 -12.35 -3.54
N GLU A 116 8.97 -13.29 -3.48
CA GLU A 116 9.20 -14.71 -3.75
C GLU A 116 9.81 -14.94 -5.14
N LYS A 117 9.38 -14.17 -6.13
CA LYS A 117 9.97 -14.24 -7.48
C LYS A 117 11.39 -13.67 -7.51
N THR A 118 11.62 -12.58 -6.80
CA THR A 118 12.95 -11.99 -6.68
C THR A 118 13.92 -12.96 -6.01
N TRP A 119 13.48 -13.66 -4.96
CA TRP A 119 14.27 -14.68 -4.29
C TRP A 119 14.54 -15.90 -5.18
N GLU A 120 13.53 -16.37 -5.94
CA GLU A 120 13.73 -17.44 -6.93
C GLU A 120 14.84 -17.04 -7.92
N ASP A 121 14.73 -15.84 -8.51
CA ASP A 121 15.69 -15.37 -9.51
C ASP A 121 17.08 -15.16 -8.90
N PHE A 122 17.18 -14.62 -7.71
CA PHE A 122 18.43 -14.41 -6.99
C PHE A 122 19.14 -15.74 -6.70
N LEU A 123 18.45 -16.70 -6.09
CA LEU A 123 19.04 -17.99 -5.73
C LEU A 123 19.45 -18.79 -6.97
N THR A 124 18.62 -18.82 -8.00
CA THR A 124 18.98 -19.50 -9.25
C THR A 124 20.13 -18.80 -9.98
N GLY A 125 20.22 -17.49 -9.89
CA GLY A 125 21.35 -16.69 -10.38
C GLY A 125 22.66 -16.99 -9.64
N LEU A 126 22.59 -17.41 -8.37
CA LEU A 126 23.74 -17.90 -7.60
C LEU A 126 24.10 -19.37 -7.90
N GLY A 127 23.35 -20.04 -8.78
CA GLY A 127 23.60 -21.43 -9.16
C GLY A 127 22.87 -22.48 -8.32
N TYR A 128 21.97 -22.09 -7.41
CA TYR A 128 21.14 -23.07 -6.72
C TYR A 128 20.16 -23.73 -7.70
N PRO A 129 19.97 -25.06 -7.62
CA PRO A 129 18.90 -25.71 -8.36
C PRO A 129 17.55 -25.08 -8.03
N ARG A 130 16.73 -24.86 -9.05
CA ARG A 130 15.43 -24.21 -8.87
C ARG A 130 14.54 -24.89 -7.83
N GLU A 131 14.54 -26.22 -7.82
CA GLU A 131 13.79 -26.99 -6.82
C GLU A 131 14.22 -26.63 -5.40
N LYS A 132 15.53 -26.48 -5.16
CA LYS A 132 16.07 -26.08 -3.87
C LYS A 132 15.64 -24.64 -3.52
N ALA A 133 15.68 -23.71 -4.47
CA ALA A 133 15.21 -22.36 -4.28
C ALA A 133 13.71 -22.31 -3.90
N LEU A 134 12.86 -23.08 -4.61
CA LEU A 134 11.42 -23.14 -4.32
C LEU A 134 11.10 -23.76 -2.96
N ARG A 135 11.92 -24.72 -2.49
CA ARG A 135 11.77 -25.30 -1.15
C ARG A 135 12.18 -24.33 -0.04
N PHE A 136 13.10 -23.44 -0.33
CA PHE A 136 13.57 -22.43 0.62
C PHE A 136 12.53 -21.34 0.85
N ILE A 137 11.76 -20.97 -0.19
CA ILE A 137 10.74 -19.93 -0.14
C ILE A 137 9.49 -20.46 0.57
N PRO A 138 9.00 -19.80 1.63
CA PRO A 138 7.86 -20.27 2.41
C PRO A 138 6.52 -19.97 1.73
N ASN A 139 5.46 -20.56 2.27
CA ASN A 139 4.10 -20.13 1.98
C ASN A 139 3.85 -18.70 2.49
N PRO A 140 3.01 -17.88 1.84
CA PRO A 140 2.74 -16.48 2.21
C PRO A 140 2.38 -16.25 3.69
N ALA A 141 1.68 -17.19 4.33
CA ALA A 141 1.34 -17.11 5.74
C ALA A 141 2.57 -17.18 6.68
N PHE A 142 3.71 -17.63 6.20
CA PHE A 142 4.97 -17.76 6.96
C PHE A 142 6.05 -16.78 6.49
N ALA A 143 5.78 -15.99 5.46
CA ALA A 143 6.76 -15.11 4.83
C ALA A 143 7.33 -14.05 5.80
N ALA A 144 6.57 -13.61 6.82
CA ALA A 144 7.04 -12.66 7.82
C ALA A 144 8.30 -13.16 8.54
N TRP A 145 8.25 -14.38 9.06
CA TRP A 145 9.39 -14.97 9.81
C TRP A 145 10.55 -15.31 8.92
N TRP A 146 10.27 -15.76 7.70
CA TRP A 146 11.27 -16.00 6.70
C TRP A 146 11.99 -14.71 6.27
N ASN A 147 11.25 -13.65 6.02
CA ASN A 147 11.81 -12.33 5.71
C ASN A 147 12.67 -11.76 6.85
N MET A 148 12.38 -12.15 8.08
CA MET A 148 13.20 -11.78 9.26
C MET A 148 14.35 -12.76 9.54
N GLY A 149 14.54 -13.80 8.71
CA GLY A 149 15.60 -14.79 8.88
C GLY A 149 15.35 -15.84 9.99
N ASN A 150 14.10 -16.00 10.44
CA ASN A 150 13.77 -16.86 11.59
C ASN A 150 13.39 -18.29 11.22
N LEU A 151 13.10 -18.56 9.95
CA LEU A 151 12.77 -19.89 9.47
C LEU A 151 13.13 -20.09 7.99
N GLU A 152 13.24 -21.34 7.56
CA GLU A 152 13.51 -21.75 6.19
C GLU A 152 12.37 -22.63 5.67
N GLY A 153 11.87 -22.33 4.47
CA GLY A 153 11.04 -23.23 3.65
C GLY A 153 9.76 -23.78 4.27
N HIS A 154 9.09 -23.06 5.15
CA HIS A 154 7.91 -23.57 5.83
C HIS A 154 6.63 -23.45 4.98
N GLY A 155 5.86 -24.55 4.90
CA GLY A 155 4.60 -24.60 4.15
C GLY A 155 4.75 -24.61 2.62
N GLY A 156 5.97 -24.79 2.11
CA GLY A 156 6.27 -24.94 0.69
C GLY A 156 6.37 -26.40 0.23
N PRO A 157 6.91 -26.66 -0.98
CA PRO A 157 7.34 -25.69 -1.97
C PRO A 157 6.15 -24.99 -2.69
N LEU A 158 6.36 -23.74 -3.08
CA LEU A 158 5.42 -23.04 -3.94
C LEU A 158 5.54 -23.54 -5.38
N SER A 159 4.42 -23.65 -6.08
CA SER A 159 4.45 -23.91 -7.52
C SER A 159 4.88 -22.66 -8.29
N GLN A 160 5.42 -22.85 -9.49
CA GLN A 160 5.77 -21.73 -10.37
C GLN A 160 4.59 -20.83 -10.66
N GLN A 161 3.41 -21.40 -10.81
CA GLN A 161 2.19 -20.63 -11.04
C GLN A 161 1.88 -19.71 -9.84
N GLN A 162 2.07 -20.17 -8.62
CA GLN A 162 1.91 -19.35 -7.42
C GLN A 162 2.93 -18.22 -7.38
N ILE A 163 4.21 -18.49 -7.58
CA ILE A 163 5.28 -17.47 -7.65
C ILE A 163 4.93 -16.39 -8.69
N ASN A 164 4.51 -16.81 -9.89
CA ASN A 164 4.15 -15.86 -10.95
C ASN A 164 2.93 -15.01 -10.60
N LYS A 165 1.89 -15.60 -9.96
CA LYS A 165 0.73 -14.85 -9.48
C LYS A 165 1.09 -13.83 -8.41
N MET A 166 1.98 -14.20 -7.48
CA MET A 166 2.45 -13.30 -6.43
C MET A 166 3.28 -12.15 -7.01
N ALA A 167 4.16 -12.43 -7.98
CA ALA A 167 4.89 -11.39 -8.70
C ALA A 167 3.96 -10.42 -9.45
N GLN A 168 2.91 -10.94 -10.08
CA GLN A 168 1.90 -10.11 -10.73
C GLN A 168 1.14 -9.24 -9.72
N MET A 169 0.77 -9.81 -8.57
CA MET A 169 0.12 -9.07 -7.48
C MET A 169 1.02 -7.96 -6.95
N GLY A 170 2.27 -8.24 -6.67
CA GLY A 170 3.25 -7.24 -6.22
C GLY A 170 3.38 -6.06 -7.17
N ARG A 171 3.49 -6.32 -8.49
CA ARG A 171 3.51 -5.25 -9.51
C ARG A 171 2.23 -4.39 -9.49
N ARG A 172 1.06 -5.01 -9.32
CA ARG A 172 -0.21 -4.26 -9.25
C ARG A 172 -0.29 -3.39 -7.99
N ILE A 173 0.17 -3.92 -6.85
CA ILE A 173 0.24 -3.17 -5.58
C ILE A 173 1.13 -1.94 -5.74
N VAL A 174 2.38 -2.12 -6.22
CA VAL A 174 3.34 -1.04 -6.44
C VAL A 174 2.75 0.00 -7.39
N SER A 175 2.25 -0.41 -8.55
CA SER A 175 1.65 0.51 -9.54
C SER A 175 0.49 1.31 -8.96
N ARG A 176 -0.37 0.69 -8.14
CA ARG A 176 -1.49 1.41 -7.51
C ARG A 176 -1.00 2.42 -6.47
N MET A 177 -0.01 2.05 -5.67
CA MET A 177 0.60 2.97 -4.70
C MET A 177 1.19 4.20 -5.41
N GLU A 178 1.95 3.99 -6.47
CA GLU A 178 2.56 5.07 -7.27
C GLU A 178 1.50 6.00 -7.89
N GLN A 179 0.41 5.46 -8.43
CA GLN A 179 -0.72 6.23 -8.95
C GLN A 179 -1.32 7.18 -7.90
N LEU A 180 -1.30 6.79 -6.64
CA LEU A 180 -1.82 7.57 -5.51
C LEU A 180 -0.73 8.42 -4.82
N GLY A 181 0.50 8.44 -5.38
CA GLY A 181 1.62 9.18 -4.84
C GLY A 181 2.23 8.57 -3.57
N MET A 182 1.92 7.32 -3.25
CA MET A 182 2.54 6.57 -2.15
C MET A 182 3.86 5.95 -2.60
N THR A 183 4.80 5.82 -1.66
CA THR A 183 6.08 5.16 -1.88
C THR A 183 6.05 3.71 -1.40
N PRO A 184 6.22 2.72 -2.27
CA PRO A 184 6.39 1.34 -1.85
C PRO A 184 7.77 1.16 -1.17
N VAL A 185 7.78 0.47 -0.05
CA VAL A 185 9.02 0.11 0.66
C VAL A 185 9.25 -1.37 0.49
N LEU A 186 10.37 -1.71 -0.11
CA LEU A 186 10.76 -3.10 -0.38
C LEU A 186 11.86 -3.51 0.58
N GLN A 187 11.87 -4.80 0.94
CA GLN A 187 12.94 -5.36 1.74
C GLN A 187 14.18 -5.58 0.86
N GLY A 188 15.35 -5.20 1.38
CA GLY A 188 16.64 -5.59 0.81
C GLY A 188 17.06 -7.00 1.22
N TYR A 189 18.22 -7.43 0.72
CA TYR A 189 18.82 -8.72 1.08
C TYR A 189 19.31 -8.72 2.53
N VAL A 190 19.01 -9.78 3.25
CA VAL A 190 19.31 -9.93 4.69
C VAL A 190 20.44 -10.93 5.01
N GLY A 191 21.18 -11.41 4.01
CA GLY A 191 22.31 -12.34 4.21
C GLY A 191 21.92 -13.79 4.42
N PHE A 192 20.74 -14.20 4.01
CA PHE A 192 20.11 -15.47 4.31
C PHE A 192 20.02 -16.33 3.03
N VAL A 193 20.52 -17.56 3.08
CA VAL A 193 20.58 -18.49 1.93
C VAL A 193 20.17 -19.89 2.36
N PRO A 194 19.75 -20.77 1.42
CA PRO A 194 19.45 -22.17 1.74
C PRO A 194 20.65 -22.90 2.33
N SER A 195 20.41 -23.71 3.34
CA SER A 195 21.39 -24.63 3.95
C SER A 195 21.84 -25.73 2.97
#